data_c91bc0be8ee65c6c974d83d05f97dc29
#
_entry.id   c91bc0be8ee65c6c974d83d05f97dc29
#
_cell.length_a   1.000
_cell.length_b   1.000
_cell.length_c   1.000
_cell.angle_alpha   90.00
_cell.angle_beta   90.00
_cell.angle_gamma   90.00
#
_symmetry.space_group_name_H-M   'P 1'
#
loop_
_entity.id
_entity.type
_entity.pdbx_description
1 polymer ?
#
loop_
_entity_poly.entity_id
_entity_poly.type
_entity_poly.pdbx_seq_one_letter_code
_entity_poly.pdbx_strand_id
1 'polypeptide(L)'
;MFQDKALSKNIALIYQAGKVRLGFLIMACTLAGIAVSPSSPLSAMEIFALAVYVLVASSTSGAFNQWYERDIDAVMDRTKDRPFVTKELEPTNTWNLWLVIISALALYATYQVSNLEATLYLFAGIFTYGIVYTVWLKRWTWMNIVIGGLAGSFAVLVGSAATGNTFSPAPLILSVVLFLWTPPHFWALAISFKDEYAKADIPMLPVVHGDKVTSQAIFWHTLVLVILSLSLFFYGMSWIYLFFAIFGGGYFLYCSFLLLKEQSKALARKTFFSSIIHLGLLLLGAMFDAMIFA
;
A
#
# COMPACT_ATOMS: atom_id res chain seq x y z
N MET A 1 7.28 29.50 -22.51
CA MET A 1 6.24 29.84 -21.50
C MET A 1 4.93 29.06 -21.67
N PHE A 2 4.26 29.01 -22.86
CA PHE A 2 3.02 28.21 -23.04
C PHE A 2 3.30 26.70 -23.09
N GLN A 3 4.36 26.25 -23.77
CA GLN A 3 4.76 24.83 -23.81
C GLN A 3 5.16 24.30 -22.43
N ASP A 4 5.86 25.08 -21.62
CA ASP A 4 6.26 24.69 -20.26
C ASP A 4 5.06 24.49 -19.34
N LYS A 5 4.02 25.33 -19.47
CA LYS A 5 2.78 25.17 -18.69
C LYS A 5 1.99 23.92 -19.11
N ALA A 6 1.95 23.58 -20.39
CA ALA A 6 1.29 22.37 -20.88
C ALA A 6 2.03 21.10 -20.42
N LEU A 7 3.36 21.10 -20.49
CA LEU A 7 4.19 19.98 -20.01
C LEU A 7 4.02 19.77 -18.51
N SER A 8 4.08 20.84 -17.71
CA SER A 8 3.88 20.79 -16.27
C SER A 8 2.49 20.23 -15.90
N LYS A 9 1.43 20.66 -16.63
CA LYS A 9 0.08 20.13 -16.44
C LYS A 9 0.03 18.62 -16.73
N ASN A 10 0.59 18.17 -17.84
CA ASN A 10 0.57 16.76 -18.24
C ASN A 10 1.33 15.88 -17.22
N ILE A 11 2.47 16.33 -16.71
CA ILE A 11 3.21 15.64 -15.64
C ILE A 11 2.35 15.51 -14.38
N ALA A 12 1.66 16.58 -13.99
CA ALA A 12 0.79 16.55 -12.80
C ALA A 12 -0.38 15.56 -12.98
N LEU A 13 -0.98 15.49 -14.15
CA LEU A 13 -2.05 14.54 -14.47
C LEU A 13 -1.56 13.09 -14.42
N ILE A 14 -0.39 12.79 -15.01
CA ILE A 14 0.23 11.46 -14.96
C ILE A 14 0.60 11.09 -13.53
N TYR A 15 1.16 12.00 -12.76
CA TYR A 15 1.48 11.81 -11.34
C TYR A 15 0.22 11.45 -10.52
N GLN A 16 -0.88 12.16 -10.76
CA GLN A 16 -2.16 11.90 -10.10
C GLN A 16 -2.78 10.56 -10.55
N ALA A 17 -2.80 10.29 -11.86
CA ALA A 17 -3.34 9.05 -12.42
C ALA A 17 -2.57 7.83 -11.91
N GLY A 18 -1.24 7.90 -11.89
CA GLY A 18 -0.36 6.85 -11.40
C GLY A 18 -0.37 6.69 -9.87
N LYS A 19 -1.10 7.52 -9.12
CA LYS A 19 -1.10 7.48 -7.64
C LYS A 19 0.33 7.45 -7.06
N VAL A 20 1.23 8.23 -7.63
CA VAL A 20 2.67 8.17 -7.34
C VAL A 20 2.98 8.33 -5.85
N ARG A 21 2.17 9.09 -5.10
CA ARG A 21 2.28 9.18 -3.62
C ARG A 21 2.12 7.81 -2.94
N LEU A 22 1.17 6.99 -3.41
CA LEU A 22 1.02 5.62 -2.93
C LEU A 22 2.20 4.75 -3.39
N GLY A 23 2.68 4.97 -4.61
CA GLY A 23 3.87 4.29 -5.13
C GLY A 23 5.11 4.49 -4.26
N PHE A 24 5.34 5.70 -3.73
CA PHE A 24 6.42 5.95 -2.77
C PHE A 24 6.28 5.13 -1.48
N LEU A 25 5.06 4.93 -0.99
CA LEU A 25 4.83 4.09 0.18
C LEU A 25 5.13 2.60 -0.13
N ILE A 26 4.72 2.12 -1.29
CA ILE A 26 5.02 0.74 -1.74
C ILE A 26 6.53 0.55 -1.93
N MET A 27 7.22 1.52 -2.52
CA MET A 27 8.67 1.55 -2.60
C MET A 27 9.32 1.49 -1.20
N ALA A 28 8.82 2.27 -0.25
CA ALA A 28 9.32 2.25 1.14
C ALA A 28 9.09 0.87 1.81
N CYS A 29 7.99 0.17 1.51
CA CYS A 29 7.77 -1.21 1.97
C CYS A 29 8.85 -2.17 1.43
N THR A 30 9.25 -2.02 0.17
CA THR A 30 10.34 -2.81 -0.43
C THR A 30 11.69 -2.50 0.25
N LEU A 31 11.99 -1.22 0.46
CA LEU A 31 13.21 -0.81 1.16
C LEU A 31 13.24 -1.33 2.61
N ALA A 32 12.11 -1.29 3.30
CA ALA A 32 12.01 -1.88 4.64
C ALA A 32 12.18 -3.41 4.60
N GLY A 33 11.68 -4.09 3.58
CA GLY A 33 11.91 -5.53 3.37
C GLY A 33 13.42 -5.87 3.22
N ILE A 34 14.19 -5.01 2.52
CA ILE A 34 15.66 -5.11 2.47
C ILE A 34 16.25 -4.84 3.87
N ALA A 35 15.81 -3.77 4.52
CA ALA A 35 16.36 -3.31 5.80
C ALA A 35 16.21 -4.32 6.95
N VAL A 36 15.09 -5.06 6.99
CA VAL A 36 14.87 -6.10 8.03
C VAL A 36 15.48 -7.46 7.64
N SER A 37 16.09 -7.59 6.46
CA SER A 37 16.77 -8.81 6.03
C SER A 37 18.12 -8.95 6.74
N PRO A 38 18.52 -10.17 7.15
CA PRO A 38 19.77 -10.39 7.90
C PRO A 38 21.05 -9.95 7.18
N SER A 39 21.01 -9.91 5.85
CA SER A 39 22.12 -9.47 5.00
C SER A 39 21.60 -9.01 3.65
N SER A 40 22.33 -8.16 2.97
CA SER A 40 22.02 -7.76 1.60
C SER A 40 23.28 -7.80 0.73
N PRO A 41 23.32 -8.63 -0.33
CA PRO A 41 24.40 -8.62 -1.30
C PRO A 41 24.29 -7.46 -2.30
N LEU A 42 23.20 -6.69 -2.27
CA LEU A 42 22.91 -5.62 -3.23
C LEU A 42 23.76 -4.39 -2.93
N SER A 43 24.32 -3.80 -3.97
CA SER A 43 24.94 -2.49 -3.92
C SER A 43 23.88 -1.39 -3.75
N ALA A 44 24.30 -0.21 -3.27
CA ALA A 44 23.40 0.94 -3.13
C ALA A 44 22.72 1.33 -4.46
N MET A 45 23.39 1.14 -5.59
CA MET A 45 22.82 1.42 -6.92
C MET A 45 21.72 0.41 -7.28
N GLU A 46 21.92 -0.87 -6.98
CA GLU A 46 20.92 -1.92 -7.22
C GLU A 46 19.69 -1.72 -6.32
N ILE A 47 19.88 -1.35 -5.05
CA ILE A 47 18.79 -1.00 -4.13
C ILE A 47 18.00 0.20 -4.67
N PHE A 48 18.69 1.25 -5.12
CA PHE A 48 18.04 2.42 -5.72
C PHE A 48 17.27 2.06 -6.99
N ALA A 49 17.88 1.30 -7.88
CA ALA A 49 17.24 0.85 -9.13
C ALA A 49 15.99 0.00 -8.85
N LEU A 50 16.08 -0.98 -7.93
CA LEU A 50 14.96 -1.80 -7.51
C LEU A 50 13.82 -0.95 -6.95
N ALA A 51 14.14 0.02 -6.08
CA ALA A 51 13.16 0.94 -5.51
C ALA A 51 12.41 1.73 -6.60
N VAL A 52 13.13 2.23 -7.61
CA VAL A 52 12.54 2.95 -8.75
C VAL A 52 11.64 2.02 -9.58
N TYR A 53 12.06 0.77 -9.85
CA TYR A 53 11.26 -0.17 -10.65
C TYR A 53 9.97 -0.57 -9.91
N VAL A 54 10.02 -0.76 -8.59
CA VAL A 54 8.82 -0.98 -7.77
C VAL A 54 7.91 0.25 -7.78
N LEU A 55 8.44 1.47 -7.70
CA LEU A 55 7.66 2.70 -7.82
C LEU A 55 6.95 2.78 -9.18
N VAL A 56 7.66 2.49 -10.28
CA VAL A 56 7.08 2.48 -11.63
C VAL A 56 5.97 1.43 -11.74
N ALA A 57 6.22 0.19 -11.32
CA ALA A 57 5.26 -0.91 -11.34
C ALA A 57 4.01 -0.61 -10.49
N SER A 58 4.18 -0.03 -9.31
CA SER A 58 3.06 0.42 -8.47
C SER A 58 2.26 1.54 -9.14
N SER A 59 2.94 2.49 -9.79
CA SER A 59 2.30 3.61 -10.47
C SER A 59 1.50 3.16 -11.70
N THR A 60 1.98 2.18 -12.47
CA THR A 60 1.21 1.60 -13.59
C THR A 60 -0.05 0.90 -13.10
N SER A 61 0.03 0.14 -12.00
CA SER A 61 -1.13 -0.49 -11.36
C SER A 61 -2.12 0.55 -10.83
N GLY A 62 -1.60 1.67 -10.27
CA GLY A 62 -2.41 2.80 -9.82
C GLY A 62 -3.17 3.48 -10.95
N ALA A 63 -2.51 3.69 -12.10
CA ALA A 63 -3.13 4.27 -13.28
C ALA A 63 -4.18 3.32 -13.90
N PHE A 64 -3.88 2.02 -13.98
CA PHE A 64 -4.86 1.02 -14.41
C PHE A 64 -6.11 1.02 -13.53
N ASN A 65 -5.93 1.07 -12.20
CA ASN A 65 -7.06 1.12 -11.27
C ASN A 65 -7.93 2.36 -11.53
N GLN A 66 -7.36 3.56 -11.70
CA GLN A 66 -8.14 4.76 -12.03
C GLN A 66 -8.82 4.69 -13.40
N TRP A 67 -8.14 4.12 -14.40
CA TRP A 67 -8.71 3.93 -15.73
C TRP A 67 -9.90 2.97 -15.69
N TYR A 68 -9.77 1.86 -14.95
CA TYR A 68 -10.80 0.83 -14.83
C TYR A 68 -12.02 1.30 -14.02
N GLU A 69 -11.78 2.02 -12.91
CA GLU A 69 -12.80 2.43 -11.93
C GLU A 69 -13.45 3.79 -12.22
N ARG A 70 -13.22 4.40 -13.37
CA ARG A 70 -13.69 5.76 -13.68
C ARG A 70 -15.20 5.95 -13.54
N ASP A 71 -15.99 4.90 -13.74
CA ASP A 71 -17.44 4.90 -13.54
C ASP A 71 -17.82 5.01 -12.04
N ILE A 72 -17.17 4.24 -11.19
CA ILE A 72 -17.32 4.30 -9.73
C ILE A 72 -16.81 5.66 -9.21
N ASP A 73 -15.64 6.08 -9.69
CA ASP A 73 -15.00 7.30 -9.26
C ASP A 73 -15.84 8.55 -9.57
N ALA A 74 -16.61 8.52 -10.64
CA ALA A 74 -17.52 9.59 -11.02
C ALA A 74 -18.70 9.78 -10.03
N VAL A 75 -19.08 8.74 -9.31
CA VAL A 75 -20.21 8.76 -8.36
C VAL A 75 -19.77 9.25 -6.97
N MET A 76 -18.48 9.13 -6.65
CA MET A 76 -17.94 9.46 -5.33
C MET A 76 -17.35 10.88 -5.31
N ASP A 77 -17.77 11.73 -4.39
CA ASP A 77 -17.28 13.11 -4.25
C ASP A 77 -15.78 13.21 -4.08
N ARG A 78 -15.16 12.23 -3.40
CA ARG A 78 -13.73 12.15 -3.17
C ARG A 78 -12.90 11.89 -4.43
N THR A 79 -13.48 11.29 -5.46
CA THR A 79 -12.75 10.78 -6.64
C THR A 79 -13.25 11.30 -7.97
N LYS A 80 -14.35 12.05 -8.00
CA LYS A 80 -14.96 12.61 -9.23
C LYS A 80 -14.03 13.54 -10.02
N ASP A 81 -13.03 14.14 -9.36
CA ASP A 81 -12.06 15.05 -9.99
C ASP A 81 -10.79 14.33 -10.49
N ARG A 82 -10.81 12.99 -10.58
CA ARG A 82 -9.69 12.22 -11.13
C ARG A 82 -9.54 12.42 -12.63
N PRO A 83 -8.28 12.42 -13.17
CA PRO A 83 -8.02 12.75 -14.57
C PRO A 83 -8.79 11.93 -15.60
N PHE A 84 -9.04 10.65 -15.35
CA PHE A 84 -9.84 9.80 -16.26
C PHE A 84 -11.34 10.02 -16.12
N VAL A 85 -11.82 10.55 -15.00
CA VAL A 85 -13.22 10.92 -14.78
C VAL A 85 -13.52 12.24 -15.48
N THR A 86 -12.67 13.25 -15.26
CA THR A 86 -12.81 14.59 -15.86
C THR A 86 -12.47 14.62 -17.36
N LYS A 87 -11.91 13.51 -17.90
CA LYS A 87 -11.40 13.39 -19.27
C LYS A 87 -10.23 14.34 -19.59
N GLU A 88 -9.56 14.88 -18.59
CA GLU A 88 -8.26 15.55 -18.81
C GLU A 88 -7.20 14.57 -19.35
N LEU A 89 -7.35 13.28 -18.99
CA LEU A 89 -6.71 12.16 -19.68
C LEU A 89 -7.82 11.33 -20.34
N GLU A 90 -7.86 11.32 -21.67
CA GLU A 90 -8.84 10.55 -22.43
C GLU A 90 -8.70 9.04 -22.13
N PRO A 91 -9.75 8.34 -21.65
CA PRO A 91 -9.66 6.95 -21.19
C PRO A 91 -9.67 5.95 -22.38
N THR A 92 -8.71 6.07 -23.27
CA THR A 92 -8.56 5.18 -24.43
C THR A 92 -7.95 3.83 -24.06
N ASN A 93 -8.17 2.80 -24.88
CA ASN A 93 -7.54 1.49 -24.69
C ASN A 93 -6.01 1.52 -24.88
N THR A 94 -5.48 2.55 -25.54
CA THR A 94 -4.04 2.76 -25.70
C THR A 94 -3.32 2.86 -24.34
N TRP A 95 -3.99 3.37 -23.31
CA TRP A 95 -3.45 3.38 -21.94
C TRP A 95 -3.11 1.96 -21.47
N ASN A 96 -4.02 1.00 -21.66
CA ASN A 96 -3.78 -0.38 -21.20
C ASN A 96 -2.55 -0.98 -21.86
N LEU A 97 -2.35 -0.72 -23.16
CA LEU A 97 -1.15 -1.19 -23.87
C LEU A 97 0.13 -0.61 -23.24
N TRP A 98 0.17 0.70 -23.01
CA TRP A 98 1.34 1.34 -22.38
C TRP A 98 1.56 0.88 -20.95
N LEU A 99 0.50 0.73 -20.17
CA LEU A 99 0.61 0.26 -18.78
C LEU A 99 1.15 -1.19 -18.71
N VAL A 100 0.74 -2.06 -19.63
CA VAL A 100 1.29 -3.42 -19.74
C VAL A 100 2.76 -3.37 -20.16
N ILE A 101 3.12 -2.59 -21.18
CA ILE A 101 4.52 -2.46 -21.65
C ILE A 101 5.41 -1.93 -20.52
N ILE A 102 5.02 -0.86 -19.84
CA ILE A 102 5.83 -0.26 -18.76
C ILE A 102 5.94 -1.24 -17.58
N SER A 103 4.87 -1.97 -17.23
CA SER A 103 4.92 -3.00 -16.18
C SER A 103 5.86 -4.13 -16.57
N ALA A 104 5.83 -4.60 -17.82
CA ALA A 104 6.73 -5.65 -18.31
C ALA A 104 8.20 -5.20 -18.29
N LEU A 105 8.47 -3.95 -18.67
CA LEU A 105 9.81 -3.36 -18.60
C LEU A 105 10.29 -3.24 -17.14
N ALA A 106 9.43 -2.83 -16.21
CA ALA A 106 9.76 -2.76 -14.79
C ALA A 106 10.06 -4.16 -14.21
N LEU A 107 9.29 -5.18 -14.59
CA LEU A 107 9.54 -6.57 -14.19
C LEU A 107 10.88 -7.09 -14.75
N TYR A 108 11.13 -6.86 -16.05
CA TYR A 108 12.39 -7.25 -16.68
C TYR A 108 13.59 -6.54 -16.02
N ALA A 109 13.48 -5.25 -15.77
CA ALA A 109 14.52 -4.47 -15.11
C ALA A 109 14.75 -4.94 -13.65
N THR A 110 13.68 -5.29 -12.93
CA THR A 110 13.78 -5.91 -11.59
C THR A 110 14.56 -7.23 -11.65
N TYR A 111 14.27 -8.09 -12.63
CA TYR A 111 15.01 -9.34 -12.83
C TYR A 111 16.52 -9.11 -13.05
N GLN A 112 16.88 -8.07 -13.82
CA GLN A 112 18.29 -7.77 -14.14
C GLN A 112 19.09 -7.26 -12.93
N VAL A 113 18.44 -6.54 -11.99
CA VAL A 113 19.13 -5.98 -10.81
C VAL A 113 18.97 -6.81 -9.54
N SER A 114 18.13 -7.85 -9.57
CA SER A 114 17.89 -8.70 -8.41
C SER A 114 17.86 -10.18 -8.80
N ASN A 115 16.68 -10.80 -8.80
CA ASN A 115 16.50 -12.21 -9.13
C ASN A 115 15.04 -12.51 -9.56
N LEU A 116 14.82 -13.75 -9.99
CA LEU A 116 13.50 -14.23 -10.42
C LEU A 116 12.47 -14.17 -9.29
N GLU A 117 12.85 -14.50 -8.06
CA GLU A 117 11.93 -14.54 -6.91
C GLU A 117 11.37 -13.16 -6.59
N ALA A 118 12.22 -12.13 -6.50
CA ALA A 118 11.81 -10.74 -6.31
C ALA A 118 10.90 -10.27 -7.46
N THR A 119 11.20 -10.66 -8.70
CA THR A 119 10.40 -10.34 -9.88
C THR A 119 9.01 -10.99 -9.80
N LEU A 120 8.92 -12.24 -9.35
CA LEU A 120 7.64 -12.94 -9.16
C LEU A 120 6.79 -12.28 -8.07
N TYR A 121 7.39 -11.82 -6.97
CA TYR A 121 6.65 -11.07 -5.95
C TYR A 121 6.20 -9.70 -6.47
N LEU A 122 7.00 -9.01 -7.27
CA LEU A 122 6.57 -7.77 -7.91
C LEU A 122 5.40 -8.00 -8.86
N PHE A 123 5.47 -9.05 -9.68
CA PHE A 123 4.36 -9.47 -10.54
C PHE A 123 3.11 -9.82 -9.72
N ALA A 124 3.26 -10.58 -8.62
CA ALA A 124 2.15 -10.92 -7.73
C ALA A 124 1.49 -9.67 -7.13
N GLY A 125 2.27 -8.65 -6.76
CA GLY A 125 1.77 -7.36 -6.30
C GLY A 125 0.95 -6.61 -7.37
N ILE A 126 1.49 -6.50 -8.59
CA ILE A 126 0.81 -5.91 -9.76
C ILE A 126 -0.51 -6.65 -10.05
N PHE A 127 -0.46 -7.98 -10.13
CA PHE A 127 -1.60 -8.81 -10.43
C PHE A 127 -2.68 -8.73 -9.34
N THR A 128 -2.26 -8.82 -8.07
CA THR A 128 -3.20 -8.75 -6.94
C THR A 128 -3.90 -7.40 -6.89
N TYR A 129 -3.18 -6.29 -7.02
CA TYR A 129 -3.82 -4.98 -6.99
C TYR A 129 -4.59 -4.66 -8.27
N GLY A 130 -3.99 -4.92 -9.45
CA GLY A 130 -4.60 -4.58 -10.72
C GLY A 130 -5.78 -5.49 -11.08
N ILE A 131 -5.64 -6.80 -10.93
CA ILE A 131 -6.65 -7.76 -11.40
C ILE A 131 -7.49 -8.25 -10.23
N VAL A 132 -6.88 -8.89 -9.23
CA VAL A 132 -7.65 -9.54 -8.14
C VAL A 132 -8.48 -8.52 -7.38
N TYR A 133 -7.86 -7.43 -6.89
CA TYR A 133 -8.56 -6.40 -6.15
C TYR A 133 -9.44 -5.54 -7.06
N THR A 134 -8.87 -4.89 -8.10
CA THR A 134 -9.58 -3.88 -8.89
C THR A 134 -10.68 -4.48 -9.76
N VAL A 135 -10.39 -5.58 -10.48
CA VAL A 135 -11.34 -6.16 -11.46
C VAL A 135 -12.27 -7.17 -10.80
N TRP A 136 -11.72 -8.09 -9.98
CA TRP A 136 -12.52 -9.22 -9.50
C TRP A 136 -13.25 -8.92 -8.19
N LEU A 137 -12.60 -8.36 -7.16
CA LEU A 137 -13.16 -8.38 -5.81
C LEU A 137 -13.85 -7.10 -5.40
N LYS A 138 -13.40 -5.94 -5.86
CA LYS A 138 -13.83 -4.65 -5.31
C LYS A 138 -15.34 -4.43 -5.39
N ARG A 139 -15.98 -4.92 -6.45
CA ARG A 139 -17.43 -4.77 -6.68
C ARG A 139 -18.25 -5.94 -6.14
N TRP A 140 -17.61 -7.04 -5.72
CA TRP A 140 -18.31 -8.29 -5.44
C TRP A 140 -18.36 -8.69 -3.98
N THR A 141 -17.37 -8.28 -3.19
CA THR A 141 -17.26 -8.77 -1.81
C THR A 141 -16.63 -7.75 -0.88
N TRP A 142 -17.06 -7.75 0.38
CA TRP A 142 -16.45 -6.97 1.45
C TRP A 142 -15.03 -7.44 1.82
N MET A 143 -14.67 -8.66 1.42
CA MET A 143 -13.31 -9.22 1.57
C MET A 143 -12.29 -8.58 0.60
N ASN A 144 -12.73 -7.70 -0.30
CA ASN A 144 -11.89 -7.06 -1.31
C ASN A 144 -10.61 -6.44 -0.71
N ILE A 145 -10.73 -5.75 0.43
CA ILE A 145 -9.62 -5.11 1.13
C ILE A 145 -8.70 -6.13 1.80
N VAL A 146 -9.25 -7.20 2.35
CA VAL A 146 -8.43 -8.24 3.02
C VAL A 146 -7.52 -8.91 1.99
N ILE A 147 -8.09 -9.40 0.89
CA ILE A 147 -7.33 -10.09 -0.17
C ILE A 147 -6.43 -9.07 -0.91
N GLY A 148 -6.94 -7.88 -1.20
CA GLY A 148 -6.17 -6.80 -1.83
C GLY A 148 -4.95 -6.36 -1.00
N GLY A 149 -5.00 -6.53 0.31
CA GLY A 149 -3.90 -6.24 1.25
C GLY A 149 -2.62 -7.03 0.97
N LEU A 150 -2.73 -8.20 0.33
CA LEU A 150 -1.56 -8.98 -0.10
C LEU A 150 -0.61 -8.20 -1.02
N ALA A 151 -1.12 -7.22 -1.78
CA ALA A 151 -0.27 -6.39 -2.63
C ALA A 151 0.80 -5.63 -1.82
N GLY A 152 0.45 -5.13 -0.62
CA GLY A 152 1.41 -4.50 0.30
C GLY A 152 2.43 -5.50 0.88
N SER A 153 1.99 -6.71 1.20
CA SER A 153 2.86 -7.80 1.67
C SER A 153 3.89 -8.19 0.60
N PHE A 154 3.44 -8.31 -0.65
CA PHE A 154 4.34 -8.62 -1.76
C PHE A 154 5.42 -7.55 -1.95
N ALA A 155 5.14 -6.27 -1.68
CA ALA A 155 6.15 -5.23 -1.76
C ALA A 155 7.31 -5.44 -0.75
N VAL A 156 7.01 -5.88 0.48
CA VAL A 156 8.04 -6.26 1.45
C VAL A 156 8.82 -7.48 0.95
N LEU A 157 8.12 -8.49 0.44
CA LEU A 157 8.74 -9.71 -0.07
C LEU A 157 9.61 -9.46 -1.32
N VAL A 158 9.31 -8.46 -2.16
CA VAL A 158 10.23 -8.04 -3.23
C VAL A 158 11.60 -7.68 -2.65
N GLY A 159 11.62 -6.87 -1.58
CA GLY A 159 12.86 -6.44 -0.94
C GLY A 159 13.65 -7.61 -0.35
N SER A 160 12.99 -8.45 0.44
CA SER A 160 13.65 -9.59 1.08
C SER A 160 14.07 -10.68 0.09
N ALA A 161 13.30 -10.93 -0.95
CA ALA A 161 13.67 -11.86 -2.02
C ALA A 161 14.90 -11.37 -2.82
N ALA A 162 14.98 -10.07 -3.08
CA ALA A 162 16.12 -9.49 -3.74
C ALA A 162 17.43 -9.69 -2.96
N THR A 163 17.37 -9.80 -1.63
CA THR A 163 18.53 -10.12 -0.77
C THR A 163 18.75 -11.61 -0.56
N GLY A 164 17.89 -12.49 -1.09
CA GLY A 164 17.94 -13.94 -0.87
C GLY A 164 17.43 -14.38 0.51
N ASN A 165 16.72 -13.52 1.23
CA ASN A 165 16.28 -13.75 2.62
C ASN A 165 14.75 -13.82 2.79
N THR A 166 14.00 -14.23 1.78
CA THR A 166 12.53 -14.25 1.77
C THR A 166 11.93 -14.95 2.98
N PHE A 167 12.48 -16.10 3.35
CA PHE A 167 11.95 -16.94 4.43
C PHE A 167 12.56 -16.63 5.80
N SER A 168 13.36 -15.59 5.92
CA SER A 168 13.85 -15.14 7.22
C SER A 168 12.68 -14.59 8.08
N PRO A 169 12.70 -14.80 9.41
CA PRO A 169 11.57 -14.45 10.27
C PRO A 169 11.17 -12.97 10.20
N ALA A 170 12.13 -12.05 10.23
CA ALA A 170 11.81 -10.61 10.26
C ALA A 170 11.09 -10.12 9.00
N PRO A 171 11.55 -10.40 7.75
CA PRO A 171 10.79 -10.06 6.54
C PRO A 171 9.41 -10.70 6.48
N LEU A 172 9.28 -11.98 6.87
CA LEU A 172 7.98 -12.65 6.89
C LEU A 172 7.02 -11.98 7.88
N ILE A 173 7.47 -11.70 9.10
CA ILE A 173 6.66 -11.00 10.10
C ILE A 173 6.25 -9.61 9.56
N LEU A 174 7.18 -8.85 8.99
CA LEU A 174 6.86 -7.53 8.42
C LEU A 174 5.83 -7.64 7.28
N SER A 175 5.93 -8.65 6.40
CA SER A 175 4.96 -8.88 5.33
C SER A 175 3.55 -9.20 5.88
N VAL A 176 3.46 -9.98 6.97
CA VAL A 176 2.19 -10.26 7.68
C VAL A 176 1.66 -9.01 8.36
N VAL A 177 2.53 -8.17 8.96
CA VAL A 177 2.14 -6.88 9.54
C VAL A 177 1.50 -5.99 8.48
N LEU A 178 2.07 -5.90 7.27
CA LEU A 178 1.50 -5.13 6.15
C LEU A 178 0.14 -5.70 5.69
N PHE A 179 0.02 -7.03 5.64
CA PHE A 179 -1.25 -7.68 5.35
C PHE A 179 -2.33 -7.29 6.36
N LEU A 180 -2.02 -7.40 7.65
CA LEU A 180 -2.96 -7.06 8.72
C LEU A 180 -3.20 -5.56 8.88
N TRP A 181 -2.29 -4.71 8.39
CA TRP A 181 -2.44 -3.25 8.40
C TRP A 181 -3.48 -2.74 7.40
N THR A 182 -3.57 -3.39 6.24
CA THR A 182 -4.42 -2.93 5.14
C THR A 182 -5.91 -2.89 5.51
N PRO A 183 -6.52 -3.93 6.11
CA PRO A 183 -7.93 -3.91 6.46
C PRO A 183 -8.30 -2.78 7.44
N PRO A 184 -7.70 -2.62 8.62
CA PRO A 184 -8.08 -1.57 9.56
C PRO A 184 -7.90 -0.15 9.00
N HIS A 185 -6.86 0.07 8.17
CA HIS A 185 -6.64 1.32 7.47
C HIS A 185 -7.81 1.67 6.54
N PHE A 186 -8.15 0.78 5.62
CA PHE A 186 -9.21 1.03 4.64
C PHE A 186 -10.62 0.95 5.22
N TRP A 187 -10.85 0.10 6.23
CA TRP A 187 -12.16 0.07 6.88
C TRP A 187 -12.44 1.32 7.71
N ALA A 188 -11.41 1.91 8.34
CA ALA A 188 -11.55 3.21 8.98
C ALA A 188 -11.91 4.31 7.97
N LEU A 189 -11.25 4.33 6.80
CA LEU A 189 -11.63 5.21 5.70
C LEU A 189 -13.07 4.94 5.23
N ALA A 190 -13.45 3.67 5.10
CA ALA A 190 -14.77 3.27 4.64
C ALA A 190 -15.90 3.68 5.60
N ILE A 191 -15.70 3.68 6.92
CA ILE A 191 -16.65 4.25 7.89
C ILE A 191 -16.82 5.75 7.63
N SER A 192 -15.73 6.48 7.36
CA SER A 192 -15.76 7.92 7.11
C SER A 192 -16.54 8.31 5.85
N PHE A 193 -16.52 7.45 4.84
CA PHE A 193 -17.14 7.66 3.52
C PHE A 193 -18.22 6.62 3.18
N LYS A 194 -18.89 6.08 4.21
CA LYS A 194 -19.83 4.96 4.06
C LYS A 194 -20.93 5.23 3.04
N ASP A 195 -21.49 6.44 3.09
CA ASP A 195 -22.59 6.84 2.20
C ASP A 195 -22.14 6.90 0.73
N GLU A 196 -20.89 7.33 0.48
CA GLU A 196 -20.32 7.36 -0.87
C GLU A 196 -20.06 5.95 -1.41
N TYR A 197 -19.54 5.04 -0.58
CA TYR A 197 -19.36 3.63 -0.97
C TYR A 197 -20.69 2.94 -1.24
N ALA A 198 -21.73 3.24 -0.43
CA ALA A 198 -23.07 2.71 -0.66
C ALA A 198 -23.68 3.23 -1.96
N LYS A 199 -23.55 4.53 -2.29
CA LYS A 199 -24.00 5.11 -3.56
C LYS A 199 -23.32 4.52 -4.79
N ALA A 200 -22.06 4.09 -4.62
CA ALA A 200 -21.25 3.50 -5.69
C ALA A 200 -21.39 1.97 -5.76
N ASP A 201 -22.32 1.37 -5.02
CA ASP A 201 -22.56 -0.07 -4.89
C ASP A 201 -21.28 -0.88 -4.56
N ILE A 202 -20.37 -0.29 -3.78
CA ILE A 202 -19.14 -0.95 -3.33
C ILE A 202 -19.38 -1.60 -1.96
N PRO A 203 -19.33 -2.94 -1.86
CA PRO A 203 -19.63 -3.66 -0.62
C PRO A 203 -18.48 -3.61 0.37
N MET A 204 -18.15 -2.41 0.91
CA MET A 204 -17.18 -2.29 1.99
C MET A 204 -17.75 -2.86 3.30
N LEU A 205 -16.88 -3.33 4.20
CA LEU A 205 -17.29 -3.95 5.45
C LEU A 205 -18.34 -3.12 6.23
N PRO A 206 -18.17 -1.77 6.44
CA PRO A 206 -19.17 -0.99 7.14
C PRO A 206 -20.49 -0.82 6.36
N VAL A 207 -20.48 -0.94 5.03
CA VAL A 207 -21.69 -0.89 4.20
C VAL A 207 -22.51 -2.16 4.41
N VAL A 208 -21.85 -3.33 4.45
CA VAL A 208 -22.50 -4.65 4.52
C VAL A 208 -22.84 -5.04 5.96
N HIS A 209 -21.92 -4.84 6.91
CA HIS A 209 -22.04 -5.36 8.28
C HIS A 209 -22.17 -4.25 9.36
N GLY A 210 -22.18 -2.99 8.94
CA GLY A 210 -22.33 -1.84 9.84
C GLY A 210 -21.05 -1.45 10.59
N ASP A 211 -21.11 -0.28 11.22
CA ASP A 211 -19.95 0.38 11.82
C ASP A 211 -19.46 -0.32 13.10
N LYS A 212 -20.38 -0.94 13.87
CA LYS A 212 -20.04 -1.68 15.10
C LYS A 212 -19.17 -2.90 14.81
N VAL A 213 -19.57 -3.74 13.87
CA VAL A 213 -18.77 -4.93 13.47
C VAL A 213 -17.44 -4.49 12.90
N THR A 214 -17.46 -3.44 12.07
CA THR A 214 -16.25 -2.92 11.44
C THR A 214 -15.28 -2.36 12.48
N SER A 215 -15.72 -1.59 13.46
CA SER A 215 -14.84 -1.06 14.53
C SER A 215 -14.24 -2.16 15.40
N GLN A 216 -14.98 -3.24 15.66
CA GLN A 216 -14.44 -4.42 16.33
C GLN A 216 -13.34 -5.09 15.49
N ALA A 217 -13.59 -5.30 14.21
CA ALA A 217 -12.60 -5.87 13.30
C ALA A 217 -11.34 -4.99 13.21
N ILE A 218 -11.49 -3.67 13.10
CA ILE A 218 -10.38 -2.71 13.12
C ILE A 218 -9.54 -2.86 14.38
N PHE A 219 -10.18 -2.88 15.55
CA PHE A 219 -9.47 -2.98 16.82
C PHE A 219 -8.66 -4.27 16.94
N TRP A 220 -9.27 -5.43 16.65
CA TRP A 220 -8.58 -6.72 16.78
C TRP A 220 -7.45 -6.88 15.77
N HIS A 221 -7.62 -6.46 14.51
CA HIS A 221 -6.53 -6.44 13.53
C HIS A 221 -5.39 -5.52 13.99
N THR A 222 -5.71 -4.33 14.50
CA THR A 222 -4.71 -3.38 15.01
C THR A 222 -3.95 -3.96 16.20
N LEU A 223 -4.63 -4.63 17.13
CA LEU A 223 -3.98 -5.26 18.28
C LEU A 223 -2.98 -6.34 17.84
N VAL A 224 -3.40 -7.24 16.95
CA VAL A 224 -2.55 -8.34 16.48
C VAL A 224 -1.35 -7.81 15.68
N LEU A 225 -1.58 -6.86 14.77
CA LEU A 225 -0.48 -6.30 13.98
C LEU A 225 0.53 -5.52 14.82
N VAL A 226 0.08 -4.81 15.88
CA VAL A 226 1.00 -4.11 16.79
C VAL A 226 1.85 -5.10 17.55
N ILE A 227 1.26 -6.16 18.10
CA ILE A 227 2.01 -7.23 18.78
C ILE A 227 3.04 -7.87 17.84
N LEU A 228 2.65 -8.17 16.59
CA LEU A 228 3.56 -8.72 15.59
C LEU A 228 4.66 -7.73 15.22
N SER A 229 4.35 -6.45 15.07
CA SER A 229 5.38 -5.45 14.76
C SER A 229 6.42 -5.33 15.87
N LEU A 230 6.02 -5.40 17.14
CA LEU A 230 6.95 -5.39 18.26
C LEU A 230 7.83 -6.65 18.31
N SER A 231 7.35 -7.78 17.80
CA SER A 231 8.12 -9.04 17.82
C SER A 231 9.38 -9.01 16.96
N LEU A 232 9.50 -8.08 15.97
CA LEU A 232 10.72 -7.94 15.16
C LEU A 232 11.96 -7.62 16.00
N PHE A 233 11.78 -7.04 17.18
CA PHE A 233 12.85 -6.83 18.16
C PHE A 233 13.58 -8.15 18.53
N PHE A 234 12.85 -9.25 18.61
CA PHE A 234 13.43 -10.57 18.91
C PHE A 234 14.09 -11.25 17.68
N TYR A 235 13.98 -10.64 16.51
CA TYR A 235 14.50 -11.15 15.24
C TYR A 235 15.53 -10.21 14.59
N GLY A 236 16.27 -9.49 15.43
CA GLY A 236 17.44 -8.72 15.00
C GLY A 236 17.24 -7.21 14.89
N MET A 237 16.02 -6.70 15.10
CA MET A 237 15.80 -5.25 15.17
C MET A 237 16.23 -4.69 16.53
N SER A 238 16.81 -3.48 16.55
CA SER A 238 17.29 -2.83 17.77
C SER A 238 16.22 -2.03 18.52
N TRP A 239 16.67 -1.35 19.58
CA TRP A 239 15.84 -0.41 20.33
C TRP A 239 15.38 0.80 19.52
N ILE A 240 16.08 1.16 18.45
CA ILE A 240 15.66 2.23 17.54
C ILE A 240 14.34 1.83 16.86
N TYR A 241 14.33 0.66 16.22
CA TYR A 241 13.09 0.13 15.64
C TYR A 241 11.96 0.02 16.66
N LEU A 242 12.28 -0.58 17.83
CA LEU A 242 11.28 -0.80 18.88
C LEU A 242 10.64 0.51 19.37
N PHE A 243 11.42 1.58 19.50
CA PHE A 243 10.90 2.91 19.85
C PHE A 243 9.84 3.39 18.85
N PHE A 244 10.15 3.36 17.56
CA PHE A 244 9.20 3.76 16.50
C PHE A 244 7.95 2.86 16.47
N ALA A 245 8.12 1.54 16.64
CA ALA A 245 7.04 0.58 16.66
C ALA A 245 6.08 0.79 17.84
N ILE A 246 6.61 1.05 19.05
CA ILE A 246 5.80 1.35 20.25
C ILE A 246 5.01 2.64 20.07
N PHE A 247 5.65 3.73 19.63
CA PHE A 247 4.96 5.02 19.48
C PHE A 247 3.88 4.96 18.40
N GLY A 248 4.22 4.48 17.22
CA GLY A 248 3.28 4.37 16.11
C GLY A 248 2.16 3.38 16.40
N GLY A 249 2.51 2.18 16.90
CA GLY A 249 1.56 1.13 17.25
C GLY A 249 0.65 1.52 18.39
N GLY A 250 1.20 2.10 19.47
CA GLY A 250 0.43 2.57 20.62
C GLY A 250 -0.58 3.65 20.24
N TYR A 251 -0.18 4.61 19.39
CA TYR A 251 -1.10 5.65 18.92
C TYR A 251 -2.21 5.08 18.03
N PHE A 252 -1.87 4.16 17.11
CA PHE A 252 -2.88 3.52 16.27
C PHE A 252 -3.85 2.66 17.08
N LEU A 253 -3.34 1.88 18.04
CA LEU A 253 -4.16 1.07 18.94
C LEU A 253 -5.09 1.94 19.80
N TYR A 254 -4.59 3.05 20.34
CA TYR A 254 -5.40 4.01 21.09
C TYR A 254 -6.55 4.58 20.24
N CYS A 255 -6.27 5.03 19.01
CA CYS A 255 -7.29 5.55 18.13
C CYS A 255 -8.33 4.49 17.74
N SER A 256 -7.89 3.25 17.46
CA SER A 256 -8.80 2.14 17.16
C SER A 256 -9.68 1.75 18.36
N PHE A 257 -9.15 1.85 19.58
CA PHE A 257 -9.92 1.64 20.81
C PHE A 257 -11.00 2.73 21.00
N LEU A 258 -10.67 3.99 20.75
CA LEU A 258 -11.68 5.06 20.80
C LEU A 258 -12.78 4.82 19.76
N LEU A 259 -12.43 4.42 18.54
CA LEU A 259 -13.38 4.08 17.49
C LEU A 259 -14.27 2.88 17.87
N LEU A 260 -13.72 1.89 18.59
CA LEU A 260 -14.48 0.77 19.14
C LEU A 260 -15.53 1.22 20.15
N LYS A 261 -15.21 2.23 20.97
CA LYS A 261 -16.12 2.79 22.01
C LYS A 261 -17.22 3.65 21.39
N GLU A 262 -16.87 4.46 20.39
CA GLU A 262 -17.76 5.40 19.73
C GLU A 262 -17.55 5.38 18.22
N GLN A 263 -18.53 4.90 17.48
CA GLN A 263 -18.47 4.75 16.01
C GLN A 263 -18.82 6.07 15.32
N SER A 264 -17.94 7.09 15.42
CA SER A 264 -18.13 8.38 14.74
C SER A 264 -17.24 8.52 13.50
N LYS A 265 -17.72 9.25 12.48
CA LYS A 265 -16.92 9.58 11.27
C LYS A 265 -15.63 10.31 11.62
N ALA A 266 -15.62 11.13 12.68
CA ALA A 266 -14.45 11.86 13.14
C ALA A 266 -13.37 10.91 13.70
N LEU A 267 -13.76 9.96 14.56
CA LEU A 267 -12.85 8.96 15.11
C LEU A 267 -12.37 7.98 14.04
N ALA A 268 -13.21 7.60 13.10
CA ALA A 268 -12.82 6.79 11.97
C ALA A 268 -11.73 7.48 11.12
N ARG A 269 -11.89 8.78 10.84
CA ARG A 269 -10.87 9.59 10.15
C ARG A 269 -9.57 9.69 10.96
N LYS A 270 -9.66 9.88 12.28
CA LYS A 270 -8.50 9.89 13.18
C LYS A 270 -7.76 8.55 13.15
N THR A 271 -8.50 7.44 13.20
CA THR A 271 -7.95 6.07 13.10
C THR A 271 -7.27 5.83 11.75
N PHE A 272 -7.87 6.30 10.65
CA PHE A 272 -7.24 6.26 9.33
C PHE A 272 -5.88 6.99 9.30
N PHE A 273 -5.80 8.21 9.81
CA PHE A 273 -4.54 8.96 9.83
C PHE A 273 -3.52 8.34 10.81
N SER A 274 -3.96 7.82 11.95
CA SER A 274 -3.06 7.15 12.90
C SER A 274 -2.42 5.89 12.31
N SER A 275 -3.13 5.16 11.45
CA SER A 275 -2.56 4.02 10.72
C SER A 275 -1.45 4.42 9.74
N ILE A 276 -1.58 5.57 9.07
CA ILE A 276 -0.53 6.11 8.18
C ILE A 276 0.70 6.48 9.00
N ILE A 277 0.51 7.15 10.15
CA ILE A 277 1.60 7.49 11.07
C ILE A 277 2.29 6.23 11.56
N HIS A 278 1.53 5.21 11.98
CA HIS A 278 2.09 3.92 12.41
C HIS A 278 2.96 3.29 11.32
N LEU A 279 2.44 3.16 10.10
CA LEU A 279 3.19 2.55 9.01
C LEU A 279 4.44 3.37 8.68
N GLY A 280 4.32 4.68 8.59
CA GLY A 280 5.47 5.58 8.33
C GLY A 280 6.57 5.41 9.38
N LEU A 281 6.21 5.42 10.67
CA LEU A 281 7.16 5.22 11.76
C LEU A 281 7.78 3.82 11.74
N LEU A 282 6.98 2.78 11.46
CA LEU A 282 7.47 1.41 11.38
C LEU A 282 8.52 1.23 10.28
N LEU A 283 8.23 1.72 9.07
CA LEU A 283 9.14 1.63 7.93
C LEU A 283 10.40 2.48 8.14
N LEU A 284 10.26 3.71 8.64
CA LEU A 284 11.39 4.57 8.99
C LEU A 284 12.25 3.95 10.08
N GLY A 285 11.62 3.40 11.13
CA GLY A 285 12.33 2.71 12.20
C GLY A 285 13.16 1.55 11.68
N ALA A 286 12.62 0.72 10.78
CA ALA A 286 13.35 -0.38 10.16
C ALA A 286 14.54 0.10 9.31
N MET A 287 14.34 1.15 8.50
CA MET A 287 15.40 1.69 7.66
C MET A 287 16.51 2.38 8.47
N PHE A 288 16.16 3.17 9.51
CA PHE A 288 17.16 3.78 10.39
C PHE A 288 17.94 2.75 11.19
N ASP A 289 17.26 1.70 11.66
CA ASP A 289 17.90 0.60 12.38
C ASP A 289 18.98 -0.05 11.50
N ALA A 290 18.64 -0.41 10.28
CA ALA A 290 19.59 -0.98 9.32
C ALA A 290 20.74 -0.03 8.98
N MET A 291 20.49 1.28 8.83
CA MET A 291 21.56 2.25 8.52
C MET A 291 22.59 2.42 9.63
N ILE A 292 22.22 2.12 10.89
CA ILE A 292 23.09 2.32 12.05
C ILE A 292 23.80 1.02 12.44
N PHE A 293 23.18 -0.14 12.23
CA PHE A 293 23.66 -1.44 12.75
C PHE A 293 23.98 -2.48 11.67
N ALA A 294 23.76 -2.18 10.37
CA ALA A 294 24.10 -3.08 9.25
C ALA A 294 25.56 -2.98 8.78
#